data_61a9b0ef842299b91373785b2fc5574a
#
_entry.id   61a9b0ef842299b91373785b2fc5574a
#
_cell.length_a   1.000
_cell.length_b   1.000
_cell.length_c   1.000
_cell.angle_alpha   90.00
_cell.angle_beta   90.00
_cell.angle_gamma   90.00
#
_symmetry.space_group_name_H-M   'P 1'
#
loop_
_entity.id
_entity.type
_entity.pdbx_description
1 polymer ?
#
loop_
_entity_poly.entity_id
_entity_poly.type
_entity_poly.pdbx_seq_one_letter_code
_entity_poly.pdbx_strand_id
1 'polypeptide(L)'
;MKSLRLLILTVLLSAAFGVQAQKLAPAPYLCDSMVLQRGMPLPLEGTAAPGSTVEISFAGHTVTAETDIQGVWQAMFPALEASSRNRTMEIRCGGETVTIRNILVGEVWLAGGQSNMAFKVRGMKFDDRLALIRDADYSDIRCYYRANIVSGGKLLNTSDRLWSGAYGRRIYDWSAVAYLFARELHRKLNVPVGIVNCSHGGSTAEAWISPEAFASDPALKAAIGKIYDGIGSHYKNPSVLYEKMLARFRGLTVRGVIWYQGESNGYFPEQ
;
A
#
# COMPACT_ATOMS: atom_id res chain seq x y z
N MET A 1 16.95 -24.83 -75.18
CA MET A 1 17.02 -23.79 -74.14
C MET A 1 15.81 -24.02 -73.19
N LYS A 2 16.06 -24.66 -72.08
CA LYS A 2 15.02 -24.99 -71.06
C LYS A 2 15.07 -23.93 -69.99
N SER A 3 14.00 -23.10 -69.84
CA SER A 3 13.83 -22.10 -68.81
C SER A 3 13.44 -22.76 -67.50
N LEU A 4 14.34 -22.69 -66.49
CA LEU A 4 14.10 -23.12 -65.13
C LEU A 4 13.29 -22.04 -64.40
N ARG A 5 12.01 -22.32 -64.12
CA ARG A 5 11.19 -21.45 -63.25
C ARG A 5 11.49 -21.78 -61.81
N LEU A 6 12.16 -20.85 -61.09
CA LEU A 6 12.41 -20.91 -59.64
C LEU A 6 11.13 -20.52 -58.89
N LEU A 7 10.53 -21.48 -58.23
CA LEU A 7 9.37 -21.26 -57.36
C LEU A 7 9.90 -20.85 -55.98
N ILE A 8 9.77 -19.55 -55.64
CA ILE A 8 10.08 -19.04 -54.30
C ILE A 8 8.89 -19.32 -53.39
N LEU A 9 9.01 -20.32 -52.53
CA LEU A 9 8.04 -20.64 -51.49
C LEU A 9 8.33 -19.74 -50.27
N THR A 10 7.59 -18.65 -50.12
CA THR A 10 7.68 -17.77 -48.95
C THR A 10 6.95 -18.44 -47.77
N VAL A 11 7.67 -19.08 -46.91
CA VAL A 11 7.13 -19.59 -45.60
C VAL A 11 6.98 -18.39 -44.67
N LEU A 12 5.76 -17.90 -44.54
CA LEU A 12 5.38 -16.98 -43.46
C LEU A 12 5.41 -17.77 -42.14
N LEU A 13 6.53 -17.70 -41.42
CA LEU A 13 6.60 -18.11 -40.01
C LEU A 13 5.85 -17.06 -39.18
N SER A 14 4.57 -17.26 -38.94
CA SER A 14 3.84 -16.56 -37.91
C SER A 14 4.40 -17.02 -36.58
N ALA A 15 5.37 -16.25 -36.02
CA ALA A 15 5.77 -16.35 -34.64
C ALA A 15 4.56 -15.93 -33.78
N ALA A 16 3.77 -16.89 -33.37
CA ALA A 16 2.81 -16.71 -32.29
C ALA A 16 3.65 -16.46 -31.04
N PHE A 17 3.96 -15.19 -30.77
CA PHE A 17 4.35 -14.80 -29.43
C PHE A 17 3.18 -15.17 -28.52
N GLY A 18 3.33 -16.26 -27.78
CA GLY A 18 2.42 -16.60 -26.71
C GLY A 18 2.46 -15.46 -25.70
N VAL A 19 1.56 -14.51 -25.84
CA VAL A 19 1.27 -13.53 -24.80
C VAL A 19 0.79 -14.36 -23.63
N GLN A 20 1.65 -14.59 -22.65
CA GLN A 20 1.25 -15.25 -21.42
C GLN A 20 0.13 -14.39 -20.83
N ALA A 21 -1.08 -14.91 -20.80
CA ALA A 21 -2.25 -14.18 -20.33
C ALA A 21 -1.92 -13.66 -18.91
N GLN A 22 -1.95 -12.36 -18.76
CA GLN A 22 -1.69 -11.71 -17.47
C GLN A 22 -2.78 -12.18 -16.50
N LYS A 23 -2.36 -12.78 -15.40
CA LYS A 23 -3.25 -13.34 -14.39
C LYS A 23 -4.03 -12.22 -13.68
N LEU A 24 -5.29 -12.50 -13.33
CA LEU A 24 -6.09 -11.61 -12.49
C LEU A 24 -5.42 -11.42 -11.13
N ALA A 25 -5.03 -10.19 -10.82
CA ALA A 25 -4.43 -9.82 -9.53
C ALA A 25 -4.90 -8.43 -9.09
N PRO A 26 -5.53 -8.30 -7.92
CA PRO A 26 -5.78 -7.00 -7.31
C PRO A 26 -4.48 -6.36 -6.84
N ALA A 27 -4.50 -5.04 -6.63
CA ALA A 27 -3.37 -4.33 -6.02
C ALA A 27 -3.00 -4.96 -4.67
N PRO A 28 -1.70 -5.00 -4.29
CA PRO A 28 -1.24 -5.74 -3.11
C PRO A 28 -1.85 -5.31 -1.77
N TYR A 29 -2.36 -4.07 -1.68
CA TYR A 29 -3.04 -3.61 -0.47
C TYR A 29 -4.48 -4.16 -0.35
N LEU A 30 -5.08 -4.63 -1.45
CA LEU A 30 -6.38 -5.29 -1.48
C LEU A 30 -6.21 -6.75 -1.06
N CYS A 31 -6.29 -7.02 0.22
CA CYS A 31 -6.04 -8.34 0.78
C CYS A 31 -6.94 -8.62 2.00
N ASP A 32 -6.94 -9.88 2.43
CA ASP A 32 -7.76 -10.33 3.55
C ASP A 32 -7.57 -9.48 4.81
N SER A 33 -8.66 -9.31 5.54
CA SER A 33 -8.73 -8.59 6.81
C SER A 33 -8.48 -7.08 6.71
N MET A 34 -8.54 -6.49 5.53
CA MET A 34 -8.39 -5.04 5.34
C MET A 34 -9.56 -4.25 5.92
N VAL A 35 -9.32 -2.96 6.14
CA VAL A 35 -10.36 -1.96 6.37
C VAL A 35 -10.42 -1.04 5.15
N LEU A 36 -11.61 -0.83 4.58
CA LEU A 36 -11.86 0.14 3.52
C LEU A 36 -12.39 1.45 4.12
N GLN A 37 -12.03 2.58 3.51
CA GLN A 37 -12.48 3.89 3.97
C GLN A 37 -13.98 4.06 3.76
N ARG A 38 -14.70 4.47 4.82
CA ARG A 38 -16.13 4.82 4.76
C ARG A 38 -16.38 6.21 4.17
N GLY A 39 -17.58 6.42 3.63
CA GLY A 39 -18.10 7.73 3.25
C GLY A 39 -17.34 8.43 2.13
N MET A 40 -16.49 7.72 1.41
CA MET A 40 -15.73 8.23 0.26
C MET A 40 -15.75 7.20 -0.87
N PRO A 41 -15.72 7.63 -2.15
CA PRO A 41 -15.50 6.72 -3.27
C PRO A 41 -14.19 5.95 -3.10
N LEU A 42 -14.20 4.68 -3.51
CA LEU A 42 -13.06 3.78 -3.36
C LEU A 42 -12.50 3.43 -4.75
N PRO A 43 -11.39 4.01 -5.17
CA PRO A 43 -10.66 3.52 -6.34
C PRO A 43 -10.11 2.14 -6.01
N LEU A 44 -10.41 1.17 -6.86
CA LEU A 44 -9.88 -0.19 -6.81
C LEU A 44 -9.10 -0.43 -8.08
N GLU A 45 -7.97 -1.10 -7.99
CA GLU A 45 -7.10 -1.33 -9.14
C GLU A 45 -6.41 -2.69 -9.07
N GLY A 46 -5.89 -3.11 -10.19
CA GLY A 46 -5.14 -4.36 -10.30
C GLY A 46 -4.75 -4.65 -11.74
N THR A 47 -4.44 -5.90 -12.01
CA THR A 47 -4.05 -6.37 -13.35
C THR A 47 -4.87 -7.58 -13.77
N ALA A 48 -5.11 -7.71 -15.07
CA ALA A 48 -5.69 -8.89 -15.72
C ALA A 48 -5.29 -8.92 -17.21
N ALA A 49 -5.80 -9.85 -17.98
CA ALA A 49 -5.51 -9.93 -19.42
C ALA A 49 -5.93 -8.62 -20.13
N PRO A 50 -5.08 -8.01 -20.99
CA PRO A 50 -5.42 -6.82 -21.73
C PRO A 50 -6.74 -6.95 -22.49
N GLY A 51 -7.59 -5.91 -22.48
CA GLY A 51 -8.88 -5.87 -23.15
C GLY A 51 -9.95 -6.78 -22.52
N SER A 52 -9.72 -7.30 -21.31
CA SER A 52 -10.71 -8.09 -20.57
C SER A 52 -11.56 -7.22 -19.65
N THR A 53 -12.78 -7.68 -19.37
CA THR A 53 -13.66 -7.04 -18.40
C THR A 53 -13.47 -7.66 -17.03
N VAL A 54 -13.22 -6.85 -16.02
CA VAL A 54 -13.13 -7.23 -14.61
C VAL A 54 -14.41 -6.82 -13.90
N GLU A 55 -15.03 -7.75 -13.20
CA GLU A 55 -16.20 -7.51 -12.35
C GLU A 55 -15.80 -7.56 -10.87
N ILE A 56 -16.19 -6.55 -10.09
CA ILE A 56 -15.93 -6.47 -8.65
C ILE A 56 -17.26 -6.41 -7.90
N SER A 57 -17.52 -7.38 -7.04
CA SER A 57 -18.73 -7.47 -6.21
C SER A 57 -18.38 -7.36 -4.72
N PHE A 58 -18.97 -6.39 -4.03
CA PHE A 58 -18.76 -6.15 -2.59
C PHE A 58 -19.94 -5.41 -1.98
N ALA A 59 -20.33 -5.75 -0.77
CA ALA A 59 -21.33 -5.04 0.05
C ALA A 59 -22.66 -4.76 -0.68
N GLY A 60 -23.09 -5.63 -1.59
CA GLY A 60 -24.33 -5.48 -2.37
C GLY A 60 -24.21 -4.62 -3.62
N HIS A 61 -23.03 -4.15 -3.94
CA HIS A 61 -22.73 -3.42 -5.17
C HIS A 61 -21.88 -4.27 -6.11
N THR A 62 -22.03 -4.05 -7.40
CA THR A 62 -21.16 -4.62 -8.44
C THR A 62 -20.74 -3.51 -9.39
N VAL A 63 -19.45 -3.44 -9.69
CA VAL A 63 -18.85 -2.52 -10.65
C VAL A 63 -18.01 -3.29 -11.66
N THR A 64 -17.88 -2.76 -12.86
CA THR A 64 -17.05 -3.36 -13.92
C THR A 64 -15.97 -2.38 -14.37
N ALA A 65 -14.85 -2.89 -14.83
CA ALA A 65 -13.77 -2.12 -15.43
C ALA A 65 -13.16 -2.90 -16.61
N GLU A 66 -12.80 -2.17 -17.67
CA GLU A 66 -12.01 -2.74 -18.76
C GLU A 66 -10.51 -2.61 -18.45
N THR A 67 -9.75 -3.63 -18.78
CA THR A 67 -8.29 -3.57 -18.69
C THR A 67 -7.73 -2.84 -19.90
N ASP A 68 -6.74 -1.98 -19.65
CA ASP A 68 -5.99 -1.30 -20.70
C ASP A 68 -5.03 -2.25 -21.46
N ILE A 69 -4.28 -1.69 -22.41
CA ILE A 69 -3.32 -2.46 -23.22
C ILE A 69 -2.11 -2.96 -22.41
N GLN A 70 -1.87 -2.39 -21.23
CA GLN A 70 -0.87 -2.84 -20.26
C GLN A 70 -1.43 -3.90 -19.30
N GLY A 71 -2.74 -4.21 -19.41
CA GLY A 71 -3.43 -5.14 -18.52
C GLY A 71 -3.76 -4.56 -17.16
N VAL A 72 -3.82 -3.23 -17.03
CA VAL A 72 -4.24 -2.56 -15.79
C VAL A 72 -5.73 -2.26 -15.83
N TRP A 73 -6.43 -2.58 -14.76
CA TRP A 73 -7.82 -2.18 -14.57
C TRP A 73 -7.95 -1.23 -13.39
N GLN A 74 -8.87 -0.27 -13.52
CA GLN A 74 -9.24 0.64 -12.46
C GLN A 74 -10.76 0.76 -12.41
N ALA A 75 -11.33 0.59 -11.22
CA ALA A 75 -12.76 0.71 -10.97
C ALA A 75 -13.02 1.72 -9.85
N MET A 76 -14.08 2.50 -9.97
CA MET A 76 -14.52 3.39 -8.90
C MET A 76 -15.70 2.74 -8.17
N PHE A 77 -15.47 2.33 -6.94
CA PHE A 77 -16.52 1.77 -6.10
C PHE A 77 -17.25 2.88 -5.32
N PRO A 78 -18.57 2.79 -5.11
CA PRO A 78 -19.32 3.83 -4.41
C PRO A 78 -18.88 3.96 -2.95
N ALA A 79 -19.15 5.12 -2.37
CA ALA A 79 -18.97 5.34 -0.95
C ALA A 79 -19.84 4.37 -0.12
N LEU A 80 -19.26 3.81 0.94
CA LEU A 80 -19.90 2.82 1.80
C LEU A 80 -20.04 3.36 3.22
N GLU A 81 -21.12 2.94 3.89
CA GLU A 81 -21.32 3.21 5.32
C GLU A 81 -20.40 2.31 6.18
N ALA A 82 -20.02 2.81 7.36
CA ALA A 82 -19.23 2.05 8.32
C ALA A 82 -19.89 0.72 8.69
N SER A 83 -19.08 -0.33 8.80
CA SER A 83 -19.57 -1.66 9.15
C SER A 83 -18.49 -2.51 9.80
N SER A 84 -18.78 -3.01 11.00
CA SER A 84 -18.01 -4.04 11.70
C SER A 84 -18.35 -5.46 11.24
N ARG A 85 -19.31 -5.60 10.32
CA ARG A 85 -19.67 -6.90 9.75
C ARG A 85 -18.57 -7.36 8.78
N ASN A 86 -18.02 -8.53 9.02
CA ASN A 86 -17.08 -9.18 8.10
C ASN A 86 -17.75 -9.43 6.75
N ARG A 87 -17.16 -8.88 5.68
CA ARG A 87 -17.65 -9.00 4.31
C ARG A 87 -16.59 -9.61 3.41
N THR A 88 -17.03 -10.12 2.28
CA THR A 88 -16.18 -10.70 1.24
C THR A 88 -16.33 -9.91 -0.04
N MET A 89 -15.22 -9.60 -0.68
CA MET A 89 -15.15 -9.04 -2.03
C MET A 89 -14.77 -10.15 -2.99
N GLU A 90 -15.46 -10.22 -4.12
CA GLU A 90 -15.11 -11.09 -5.23
C GLU A 90 -14.73 -10.25 -6.45
N ILE A 91 -13.61 -10.59 -7.06
CA ILE A 91 -13.10 -9.97 -8.28
C ILE A 91 -12.99 -11.06 -9.32
N ARG A 92 -13.69 -10.92 -10.45
CA ARG A 92 -13.80 -11.93 -11.50
C ARG A 92 -13.33 -11.39 -12.84
N CYS A 93 -12.64 -12.23 -13.60
CA CYS A 93 -12.24 -11.94 -14.99
C CYS A 93 -12.01 -13.24 -15.74
N GLY A 94 -12.66 -13.44 -16.88
CA GLY A 94 -12.39 -14.55 -17.80
C GLY A 94 -12.39 -15.95 -17.19
N GLY A 95 -13.21 -16.21 -16.17
CA GLY A 95 -13.24 -17.50 -15.47
C GLY A 95 -12.33 -17.60 -14.25
N GLU A 96 -11.43 -16.63 -14.03
CA GLU A 96 -10.66 -16.48 -12.80
C GLU A 96 -11.48 -15.72 -11.74
N THR A 97 -11.29 -16.10 -10.48
CA THR A 97 -11.92 -15.40 -9.34
C THR A 97 -10.89 -15.23 -8.22
N VAL A 98 -10.74 -13.99 -7.77
CA VAL A 98 -10.00 -13.65 -6.55
C VAL A 98 -11.00 -13.26 -5.49
N THR A 99 -10.87 -13.87 -4.31
CA THR A 99 -11.75 -13.63 -3.16
C THR A 99 -10.95 -13.01 -2.02
N ILE A 100 -11.36 -11.82 -1.57
CA ILE A 100 -10.78 -11.11 -0.43
C ILE A 100 -11.77 -11.17 0.72
N ARG A 101 -11.36 -11.74 1.85
CA ARG A 101 -12.23 -12.06 2.98
C ARG A 101 -12.03 -11.15 4.16
N ASN A 102 -13.03 -11.15 5.06
CA ASN A 102 -12.95 -10.50 6.36
C ASN A 102 -12.69 -8.98 6.25
N ILE A 103 -13.34 -8.31 5.28
CA ILE A 103 -13.21 -6.87 5.06
C ILE A 103 -14.18 -6.12 5.98
N LEU A 104 -13.68 -5.06 6.63
CA LEU A 104 -14.48 -4.08 7.36
C LEU A 104 -14.53 -2.75 6.60
N VAL A 105 -15.50 -1.91 6.96
CA VAL A 105 -15.60 -0.53 6.43
C VAL A 105 -15.54 0.45 7.61
N GLY A 106 -14.60 1.37 7.60
CA GLY A 106 -14.37 2.29 8.73
C GLY A 106 -13.46 3.45 8.37
N GLU A 107 -12.70 3.93 9.33
CA GLU A 107 -11.72 4.99 9.15
C GLU A 107 -10.35 4.41 8.83
N VAL A 108 -9.76 4.79 7.70
CA VAL A 108 -8.42 4.33 7.31
C VAL A 108 -7.43 5.48 7.41
N TRP A 109 -6.34 5.28 8.14
CA TRP A 109 -5.31 6.29 8.36
C TRP A 109 -3.93 5.76 8.00
N LEU A 110 -3.16 6.59 7.30
CA LEU A 110 -1.76 6.31 7.05
C LEU A 110 -0.93 6.88 8.20
N ALA A 111 -0.11 6.02 8.83
CA ALA A 111 0.82 6.40 9.89
C ALA A 111 2.24 6.43 9.32
N GLY A 112 2.78 7.63 9.10
CA GLY A 112 4.07 7.84 8.44
C GLY A 112 5.04 8.63 9.31
N GLY A 113 6.32 8.55 8.98
CA GLY A 113 7.37 9.30 9.66
C GLY A 113 8.60 8.49 10.02
N GLN A 114 9.32 8.93 11.06
CA GLN A 114 10.58 8.31 11.47
C GLN A 114 10.49 7.55 12.81
N SER A 115 11.56 7.53 13.59
CA SER A 115 11.71 6.69 14.80
C SER A 115 10.60 6.86 15.83
N ASN A 116 10.09 8.06 16.05
CA ASN A 116 9.00 8.28 17.00
C ASN A 116 7.69 7.66 16.51
N MET A 117 7.35 7.72 15.22
CA MET A 117 6.24 6.96 14.66
C MET A 117 6.53 5.45 14.64
N ALA A 118 7.77 5.04 14.35
CA ALA A 118 8.17 3.63 14.33
C ALA A 118 8.31 3.01 15.73
N PHE A 119 8.22 3.80 16.80
CA PHE A 119 8.37 3.33 18.16
C PHE A 119 7.28 2.32 18.53
N LYS A 120 7.72 1.11 18.85
CA LYS A 120 6.83 -0.04 19.02
C LYS A 120 6.30 -0.14 20.45
N VAL A 121 5.10 -0.68 20.61
CA VAL A 121 4.50 -1.00 21.92
C VAL A 121 5.49 -1.76 22.81
N ARG A 122 6.28 -2.69 22.27
CA ARG A 122 7.30 -3.42 23.05
C ARG A 122 8.39 -2.55 23.67
N GLY A 123 8.61 -1.35 23.14
CA GLY A 123 9.59 -0.38 23.65
C GLY A 123 9.07 0.50 24.78
N MET A 124 7.77 0.46 25.08
CA MET A 124 7.16 1.23 26.15
C MET A 124 7.63 0.73 27.53
N LYS A 125 7.47 1.57 28.57
CA LYS A 125 7.68 1.14 29.97
C LYS A 125 6.87 -0.10 30.27
N PHE A 126 7.40 -0.96 31.14
CA PHE A 126 6.84 -2.30 31.36
C PHE A 126 5.36 -2.27 31.76
N ASP A 127 5.00 -1.45 32.75
CA ASP A 127 3.63 -1.40 33.28
C ASP A 127 2.65 -0.84 32.26
N ASP A 128 3.01 0.25 31.55
CA ASP A 128 2.19 0.85 30.49
C ASP A 128 1.95 -0.13 29.35
N ARG A 129 3.02 -0.82 28.94
CA ARG A 129 2.94 -1.85 27.89
C ARG A 129 2.05 -3.01 28.31
N LEU A 130 2.18 -3.48 29.55
CA LEU A 130 1.40 -4.60 30.06
C LEU A 130 -0.08 -4.24 30.15
N ALA A 131 -0.40 -3.03 30.63
CA ALA A 131 -1.76 -2.51 30.65
C ALA A 131 -2.35 -2.44 29.26
N LEU A 132 -1.58 -1.90 28.29
CA LEU A 132 -2.02 -1.77 26.91
C LEU A 132 -2.29 -3.12 26.25
N ILE A 133 -1.45 -4.13 26.48
CA ILE A 133 -1.61 -5.49 25.95
C ILE A 133 -2.84 -6.19 26.56
N ARG A 134 -3.10 -5.99 27.86
CA ARG A 134 -4.28 -6.55 28.53
C ARG A 134 -5.59 -5.95 28.00
N ASP A 135 -5.58 -4.64 27.69
CA ASP A 135 -6.71 -3.89 27.15
C ASP A 135 -6.94 -4.15 25.66
N ALA A 136 -5.99 -4.75 24.96
CA ALA A 136 -6.08 -4.99 23.53
C ALA A 136 -6.97 -6.20 23.23
N ASP A 137 -8.25 -5.92 22.96
CA ASP A 137 -9.25 -6.90 22.49
C ASP A 137 -10.18 -6.23 21.48
N TYR A 138 -9.60 -5.79 20.35
CA TYR A 138 -10.32 -5.04 19.32
C TYR A 138 -10.22 -5.74 17.97
N SER A 139 -11.27 -6.44 17.54
CA SER A 139 -11.39 -7.00 16.18
C SER A 139 -11.47 -5.92 15.10
N ASP A 140 -11.96 -4.75 15.49
CA ASP A 140 -12.29 -3.63 14.63
C ASP A 140 -11.16 -2.61 14.50
N ILE A 141 -10.08 -2.76 15.28
CA ILE A 141 -8.84 -2.01 15.08
C ILE A 141 -7.86 -2.93 14.37
N ARG A 142 -7.46 -2.54 13.16
CA ARG A 142 -6.57 -3.36 12.33
C ARG A 142 -5.37 -2.56 11.85
N CYS A 143 -4.24 -3.21 11.76
CA CYS A 143 -3.03 -2.60 11.24
C CYS A 143 -2.47 -3.41 10.08
N TYR A 144 -2.23 -2.72 8.96
CA TYR A 144 -1.35 -3.20 7.90
C TYR A 144 0.07 -2.81 8.25
N TYR A 145 0.87 -3.79 8.61
CA TYR A 145 2.24 -3.57 9.02
C TYR A 145 3.22 -4.14 7.99
N ARG A 146 4.10 -3.30 7.51
CA ARG A 146 5.24 -3.75 6.72
C ARG A 146 6.48 -3.82 7.61
N ALA A 147 7.15 -4.97 7.64
CA ALA A 147 8.43 -5.10 8.34
C ALA A 147 9.48 -4.13 7.75
N ASN A 148 10.48 -3.78 8.55
CA ASN A 148 11.58 -2.94 8.09
C ASN A 148 12.13 -3.45 6.76
N ILE A 149 12.03 -2.62 5.73
CA ILE A 149 12.49 -2.93 4.38
C ILE A 149 13.97 -2.63 4.18
N VAL A 150 14.64 -2.09 5.21
CA VAL A 150 16.04 -1.66 5.15
C VAL A 150 16.82 -2.32 6.27
N SER A 151 17.92 -2.98 5.93
CA SER A 151 18.91 -3.47 6.89
C SER A 151 20.31 -3.11 6.39
N GLY A 152 21.13 -2.54 7.27
CA GLY A 152 22.51 -2.11 6.91
C GLY A 152 22.56 -1.11 5.75
N GLY A 153 21.55 -0.25 5.61
CA GLY A 153 21.43 0.73 4.50
C GLY A 153 20.92 0.14 3.19
N LYS A 154 20.70 -1.17 3.09
CA LYS A 154 20.17 -1.84 1.89
C LYS A 154 18.68 -2.13 2.04
N LEU A 155 17.94 -1.94 0.95
CA LEU A 155 16.52 -2.31 0.89
C LEU A 155 16.38 -3.83 0.84
N LEU A 156 15.56 -4.38 1.74
CA LEU A 156 15.25 -5.81 1.77
C LEU A 156 13.95 -6.09 1.02
N ASN A 157 13.93 -7.19 0.27
CA ASN A 157 12.68 -7.77 -0.24
C ASN A 157 12.00 -8.52 0.91
N THR A 158 11.11 -7.85 1.64
CA THR A 158 10.34 -8.49 2.71
C THR A 158 8.91 -8.73 2.27
N SER A 159 8.39 -9.91 2.61
CA SER A 159 6.96 -10.18 2.48
C SER A 159 6.17 -9.22 3.34
N ASP A 160 5.11 -8.63 2.80
CA ASP A 160 4.21 -7.79 3.55
C ASP A 160 3.53 -8.61 4.66
N ARG A 161 3.49 -8.07 5.85
CA ARG A 161 2.57 -8.59 6.85
C ARG A 161 1.19 -8.07 6.50
N LEU A 162 0.26 -9.00 6.37
CA LEU A 162 -1.14 -8.71 6.09
C LEU A 162 -1.78 -7.93 7.23
N TRP A 163 -2.97 -7.39 6.99
CA TRP A 163 -3.78 -6.77 8.04
C TRP A 163 -3.98 -7.72 9.22
N SER A 164 -3.83 -7.21 10.42
CA SER A 164 -4.08 -7.96 11.65
C SER A 164 -4.89 -7.14 12.64
N GLY A 165 -5.75 -7.81 13.41
CA GLY A 165 -6.53 -7.20 14.49
C GLY A 165 -5.70 -6.94 15.76
N ALA A 166 -6.16 -6.01 16.59
CA ALA A 166 -5.51 -5.60 17.83
C ALA A 166 -5.89 -6.53 18.99
N TYR A 167 -5.21 -7.68 19.08
CA TYR A 167 -5.46 -8.66 20.14
C TYR A 167 -4.21 -8.91 20.97
N GLY A 168 -4.26 -8.61 22.26
CA GLY A 168 -3.22 -8.95 23.21
C GLY A 168 -1.82 -8.67 22.69
N ARG A 169 -0.96 -9.67 22.66
CA ARG A 169 0.44 -9.52 22.21
C ARG A 169 0.61 -9.24 20.72
N ARG A 170 -0.43 -9.31 19.90
CA ARG A 170 -0.32 -8.96 18.47
C ARG A 170 0.06 -7.51 18.24
N ILE A 171 -0.35 -6.59 19.15
CA ILE A 171 0.02 -5.18 19.08
C ILE A 171 1.48 -4.91 19.44
N TYR A 172 2.23 -5.90 19.94
CA TYR A 172 3.58 -5.76 20.49
C TYR A 172 4.56 -5.11 19.50
N ASP A 173 4.42 -5.44 18.22
CA ASP A 173 5.26 -4.90 17.15
C ASP A 173 4.64 -3.69 16.43
N TRP A 174 3.44 -3.26 16.82
CA TRP A 174 2.80 -2.08 16.22
C TRP A 174 3.43 -0.79 16.72
N SER A 175 3.30 0.28 15.93
CA SER A 175 3.57 1.64 16.40
C SER A 175 2.70 1.95 17.61
N ALA A 176 3.31 2.35 18.73
CA ALA A 176 2.57 2.74 19.92
C ALA A 176 1.71 3.98 19.68
N VAL A 177 2.25 4.98 18.96
CA VAL A 177 1.54 6.22 18.57
C VAL A 177 0.33 5.90 17.70
N ALA A 178 0.54 5.12 16.64
CA ALA A 178 -0.54 4.78 15.71
C ALA A 178 -1.63 3.92 16.36
N TYR A 179 -1.25 2.98 17.23
CA TYR A 179 -2.21 2.15 17.96
C TYR A 179 -3.04 2.97 18.95
N LEU A 180 -2.41 3.82 19.74
CA LEU A 180 -3.12 4.69 20.69
C LEU A 180 -4.09 5.64 19.97
N PHE A 181 -3.67 6.23 18.87
CA PHE A 181 -4.53 7.04 18.02
C PHE A 181 -5.75 6.22 17.52
N ALA A 182 -5.51 5.04 16.95
CA ALA A 182 -6.58 4.18 16.43
C ALA A 182 -7.56 3.76 17.51
N ARG A 183 -7.07 3.43 18.71
CA ARG A 183 -7.89 3.04 19.86
C ARG A 183 -8.80 4.18 20.31
N GLU A 184 -8.26 5.38 20.46
CA GLU A 184 -9.05 6.55 20.87
C GLU A 184 -10.07 6.95 19.79
N LEU A 185 -9.69 6.86 18.52
CA LEU A 185 -10.59 7.12 17.41
C LEU A 185 -11.74 6.10 17.36
N HIS A 186 -11.43 4.82 17.51
CA HIS A 186 -12.42 3.75 17.58
C HIS A 186 -13.39 3.96 18.75
N ARG A 187 -12.89 4.26 19.94
CA ARG A 187 -13.71 4.52 21.13
C ARG A 187 -14.66 5.70 20.96
N LYS A 188 -14.20 6.76 20.29
CA LYS A 188 -14.99 7.97 20.06
C LYS A 188 -16.03 7.81 18.96
N LEU A 189 -15.71 7.14 17.87
CA LEU A 189 -16.56 7.04 16.69
C LEU A 189 -17.38 5.75 16.65
N ASN A 190 -17.00 4.73 17.42
CA ASN A 190 -17.57 3.39 17.41
C ASN A 190 -17.66 2.77 16.00
N VAL A 191 -16.59 2.91 15.22
CA VAL A 191 -16.46 2.36 13.87
C VAL A 191 -15.13 1.63 13.74
N PRO A 192 -14.97 0.69 12.77
CA PRO A 192 -13.69 0.08 12.49
C PRO A 192 -12.61 1.12 12.16
N VAL A 193 -11.37 0.85 12.58
CA VAL A 193 -10.21 1.70 12.28
C VAL A 193 -9.08 0.87 11.69
N GLY A 194 -8.64 1.25 10.51
CA GLY A 194 -7.49 0.68 9.82
C GLY A 194 -6.28 1.60 9.87
N ILE A 195 -5.13 1.09 10.25
CA ILE A 195 -3.84 1.80 10.21
C ILE A 195 -2.96 1.17 9.13
N VAL A 196 -2.49 1.99 8.20
CA VAL A 196 -1.41 1.63 7.28
C VAL A 196 -0.12 2.21 7.84
N ASN A 197 0.74 1.37 8.45
CA ASN A 197 1.97 1.84 9.06
C ASN A 197 3.11 1.88 8.03
N CYS A 198 3.53 3.08 7.66
CA CYS A 198 4.63 3.39 6.75
C CYS A 198 5.65 4.30 7.45
N SER A 199 6.33 3.79 8.48
CA SER A 199 7.33 4.55 9.23
C SER A 199 8.70 3.89 9.19
N HIS A 200 9.78 4.70 9.15
CA HIS A 200 11.17 4.22 9.11
C HIS A 200 12.07 5.09 9.99
N GLY A 201 12.74 4.47 10.98
CA GLY A 201 13.64 5.20 11.89
C GLY A 201 14.81 5.85 11.15
N GLY A 202 15.12 7.09 11.53
CA GLY A 202 16.23 7.86 10.95
C GLY A 202 15.97 8.39 9.54
N SER A 203 14.75 8.29 9.03
CA SER A 203 14.41 8.82 7.69
C SER A 203 14.30 10.35 7.71
N THR A 204 14.67 10.96 6.59
CA THR A 204 14.44 12.37 6.31
C THR A 204 13.13 12.56 5.56
N ALA A 205 12.59 13.76 5.52
CA ALA A 205 11.33 14.08 4.83
C ALA A 205 11.41 13.78 3.33
N GLU A 206 12.54 14.10 2.71
CA GLU A 206 12.78 13.96 1.27
C GLU A 206 12.67 12.52 0.79
N ALA A 207 13.00 11.55 1.64
CA ALA A 207 12.88 10.14 1.31
C ALA A 207 11.43 9.71 1.06
N TRP A 208 10.45 10.49 1.55
CA TRP A 208 9.03 10.21 1.46
C TRP A 208 8.29 11.02 0.38
N ILE A 209 8.98 11.93 -0.30
CA ILE A 209 8.41 12.75 -1.39
C ILE A 209 8.46 11.97 -2.69
N SER A 210 7.42 12.06 -3.51
CA SER A 210 7.39 11.36 -4.81
C SER A 210 8.37 11.97 -5.82
N PRO A 211 8.90 11.19 -6.77
CA PRO A 211 9.73 11.74 -7.85
C PRO A 211 9.03 12.84 -8.64
N GLU A 212 7.73 12.71 -8.86
CA GLU A 212 6.91 13.68 -9.58
C GLU A 212 6.84 15.02 -8.82
N ALA A 213 6.70 14.98 -7.49
CA ALA A 213 6.69 16.19 -6.65
C ALA A 213 8.04 16.90 -6.71
N PHE A 214 9.16 16.16 -6.70
CA PHE A 214 10.49 16.75 -6.91
C PHE A 214 10.65 17.38 -8.30
N ALA A 215 10.11 16.72 -9.33
CA ALA A 215 10.19 17.24 -10.69
C ALA A 215 9.39 18.54 -10.86
N SER A 216 8.31 18.71 -10.12
CA SER A 216 7.42 19.87 -10.17
C SER A 216 7.90 21.08 -9.35
N ASP A 217 8.84 20.88 -8.42
CA ASP A 217 9.38 21.95 -7.56
C ASP A 217 10.90 22.12 -7.72
N PRO A 218 11.34 23.11 -8.53
CA PRO A 218 12.77 23.36 -8.76
C PRO A 218 13.55 23.75 -7.49
N ALA A 219 12.90 24.42 -6.52
CA ALA A 219 13.55 24.84 -5.28
C ALA A 219 13.84 23.62 -4.40
N LEU A 220 12.88 22.72 -4.28
CA LEU A 220 13.03 21.45 -3.57
C LEU A 220 14.13 20.59 -4.21
N LYS A 221 14.15 20.49 -5.53
CA LYS A 221 15.20 19.79 -6.29
C LYS A 221 16.59 20.37 -6.05
N ALA A 222 16.72 21.70 -6.05
CA ALA A 222 17.99 22.39 -5.81
C ALA A 222 18.50 22.20 -4.37
N ALA A 223 17.61 22.22 -3.38
CA ALA A 223 17.97 21.99 -1.98
C ALA A 223 18.55 20.59 -1.77
N ILE A 224 17.98 19.58 -2.41
CA ILE A 224 18.35 18.17 -2.25
C ILE A 224 19.65 17.83 -2.98
N GLY A 225 19.89 18.36 -4.19
CA GLY A 225 21.09 18.08 -4.97
C GLY A 225 22.39 18.43 -4.27
N LYS A 226 22.35 19.34 -3.30
CA LYS A 226 23.52 19.74 -2.49
C LYS A 226 23.88 18.73 -1.38
N ILE A 227 22.99 17.81 -1.00
CA ILE A 227 23.10 17.02 0.23
C ILE A 227 23.31 15.54 -0.02
N TYR A 228 22.79 15.02 -1.12
CA TYR A 228 22.76 13.59 -1.38
C TYR A 228 23.55 13.11 -2.61
N ASP A 229 24.40 13.95 -3.19
CA ASP A 229 25.27 13.57 -4.28
C ASP A 229 26.16 12.38 -3.86
N GLY A 230 25.83 11.20 -4.36
CA GLY A 230 26.67 10.01 -4.27
C GLY A 230 26.31 8.94 -3.24
N ILE A 231 25.18 9.02 -2.50
CA ILE A 231 24.85 8.07 -1.43
C ILE A 231 24.08 6.81 -1.93
N GLY A 232 24.03 6.52 -3.20
CA GLY A 232 23.45 5.25 -3.71
C GLY A 232 22.00 4.97 -3.22
N SER A 233 21.62 3.70 -3.02
CA SER A 233 20.26 3.27 -2.62
C SER A 233 19.97 3.36 -1.11
N HIS A 234 20.49 4.37 -0.42
CA HIS A 234 20.30 4.54 1.01
C HIS A 234 18.86 5.02 1.31
N TYR A 235 18.28 4.59 2.44
CA TYR A 235 16.90 4.94 2.84
C TYR A 235 16.67 6.45 3.09
N LYS A 236 17.72 7.25 3.21
CA LYS A 236 17.63 8.72 3.30
C LYS A 236 17.62 9.42 1.93
N ASN A 237 17.89 8.70 0.85
CA ASN A 237 17.86 9.30 -0.47
C ASN A 237 16.45 9.77 -0.84
N PRO A 238 16.34 10.85 -1.60
CA PRO A 238 15.08 11.36 -2.09
C PRO A 238 14.22 10.25 -2.73
N SER A 239 12.94 10.25 -2.43
CA SER A 239 11.91 9.33 -2.95
C SER A 239 12.05 7.84 -2.61
N VAL A 240 13.15 7.38 -2.02
CA VAL A 240 13.39 5.94 -1.81
C VAL A 240 12.31 5.29 -0.94
N LEU A 241 11.92 5.93 0.16
CA LEU A 241 10.88 5.38 1.03
C LEU A 241 9.48 5.59 0.45
N TYR A 242 9.29 6.67 -0.31
CA TYR A 242 8.07 6.84 -1.09
C TYR A 242 7.88 5.65 -2.04
N GLU A 243 8.82 5.37 -2.92
CA GLU A 243 8.73 4.29 -3.90
C GLU A 243 8.59 2.91 -3.25
N LYS A 244 9.33 2.66 -2.17
CA LYS A 244 9.35 1.33 -1.53
C LYS A 244 8.23 1.09 -0.53
N MET A 245 7.67 2.14 0.06
CA MET A 245 6.66 2.02 1.11
C MET A 245 5.31 2.65 0.76
N LEU A 246 5.29 3.89 0.24
CA LEU A 246 4.05 4.63 0.01
C LEU A 246 3.42 4.35 -1.35
N ALA A 247 4.20 4.27 -2.42
CA ALA A 247 3.69 4.19 -3.79
C ALA A 247 2.72 3.03 -4.02
N ARG A 248 2.89 1.93 -3.29
CA ARG A 248 1.99 0.77 -3.33
C ARG A 248 0.56 1.03 -2.85
N PHE A 249 0.35 2.13 -2.12
CA PHE A 249 -0.95 2.52 -1.57
C PHE A 249 -1.60 3.68 -2.33
N ARG A 250 -1.10 4.04 -3.53
CA ARG A 250 -1.63 5.16 -4.32
C ARG A 250 -3.15 5.07 -4.55
N GLY A 251 -3.67 3.87 -4.78
CA GLY A 251 -5.10 3.62 -4.98
C GLY A 251 -5.89 3.43 -3.68
N LEU A 252 -5.25 3.41 -2.51
CA LEU A 252 -5.95 3.22 -1.26
C LEU A 252 -6.53 4.54 -0.74
N THR A 253 -7.86 4.64 -0.67
CA THR A 253 -8.52 5.78 -0.03
C THR A 253 -8.24 5.76 1.47
N VAL A 254 -7.74 6.88 2.00
CA VAL A 254 -7.51 7.09 3.42
C VAL A 254 -8.27 8.34 3.90
N ARG A 255 -8.69 8.36 5.16
CA ARG A 255 -9.28 9.53 5.80
C ARG A 255 -8.27 10.64 6.00
N GLY A 256 -7.04 10.27 6.29
CA GLY A 256 -5.96 11.21 6.53
C GLY A 256 -4.64 10.54 6.87
N VAL A 257 -3.68 11.37 7.20
CA VAL A 257 -2.31 10.96 7.55
C VAL A 257 -1.99 11.46 8.94
N ILE A 258 -1.43 10.58 9.77
CA ILE A 258 -0.74 10.96 11.00
C ILE A 258 0.75 10.89 10.72
N TRP A 259 1.43 12.04 10.86
CA TRP A 259 2.84 12.19 10.49
C TRP A 259 3.70 12.57 11.68
N TYR A 260 4.76 11.79 11.97
CA TYR A 260 5.70 12.09 13.03
C TYR A 260 7.14 11.94 12.52
N GLN A 261 7.68 13.04 12.01
CA GLN A 261 9.01 13.13 11.41
C GLN A 261 9.54 14.57 11.59
N GLY A 262 10.84 14.78 11.65
CA GLY A 262 11.49 16.10 11.70
C GLY A 262 12.90 16.03 12.27
N GLU A 263 13.19 15.15 13.21
CA GLU A 263 14.46 15.08 13.92
C GLU A 263 15.65 14.85 12.99
N SER A 264 15.48 14.02 11.95
CA SER A 264 16.55 13.77 10.97
C SER A 264 16.86 14.97 10.08
N ASN A 265 15.89 15.85 9.85
CA ASN A 265 16.08 17.11 9.10
C ASN A 265 16.61 18.23 9.99
N GLY A 266 16.45 18.15 11.31
CA GLY A 266 16.95 19.15 12.25
C GLY A 266 18.48 19.35 12.23
N TYR A 267 19.22 18.41 11.67
CA TYR A 267 20.67 18.54 11.41
C TYR A 267 20.97 19.40 10.15
N PHE A 268 19.97 19.73 9.37
CA PHE A 268 20.07 20.46 8.10
C PHE A 268 19.01 21.59 8.06
N PRO A 269 19.16 22.62 8.90
CA PRO A 269 18.12 23.65 9.07
C PRO A 269 17.85 24.50 7.83
N GLU A 270 18.71 24.38 6.80
CA GLU A 270 18.56 25.11 5.51
C GLU A 270 17.69 24.34 4.49
N GLN A 271 17.20 23.16 4.86
CA GLN A 271 16.24 22.37 4.11
C GLN A 271 14.81 22.70 4.52
#